data_df472ffd12690800aaa4ef60acedf361
#
_entry.id   df472ffd12690800aaa4ef60acedf361
#
_cell.length_a   1.000
_cell.length_b   1.000
_cell.length_c   1.000
_cell.angle_alpha   90.00
_cell.angle_beta   90.00
_cell.angle_gamma   90.00
#
_symmetry.space_group_name_H-M   'P 1'
#
loop_
_entity.id
_entity.type
_entity.pdbx_description
1 polymer ?
#
loop_
_entity_poly.entity_id
_entity_poly.type
_entity_poly.pdbx_seq_one_letter_code
_entity_poly.pdbx_strand_id
1 'polypeptide(L)'
;MKKILLVDDEESIHMLYRQELEDEGYKVHSSLTGTDALQIVKIMSPDLVILDINMPGMNGIEVLREIKRINPKLPVVLFSAYHEFKQDLSTWASDDYIVKSSDTNVLKGAVHQLLSK
;
A
#
# COMPACT_ATOMS: atom_id res chain seq x y z
N MET A 1 -14.92 -7.02 8.30
CA MET A 1 -13.65 -7.38 7.64
C MET A 1 -12.98 -6.12 7.12
N LYS A 2 -11.73 -5.91 7.48
CA LYS A 2 -10.99 -4.74 7.02
C LYS A 2 -10.60 -4.89 5.55
N LYS A 3 -10.68 -3.78 4.81
CA LYS A 3 -10.39 -3.75 3.37
C LYS A 3 -9.02 -3.12 3.14
N ILE A 4 -8.19 -3.82 2.36
CA ILE A 4 -6.86 -3.33 1.99
C ILE A 4 -6.81 -3.15 0.48
N LEU A 5 -6.29 -2.02 0.04
CA LEU A 5 -5.99 -1.78 -1.37
C LEU A 5 -4.50 -1.98 -1.61
N LEU A 6 -4.16 -2.93 -2.46
CA LEU A 6 -2.77 -3.23 -2.83
C LEU A 6 -2.50 -2.66 -4.21
N VAL A 7 -1.60 -1.69 -4.29
CA VAL A 7 -1.27 -0.97 -5.54
C VAL A 7 0.15 -1.35 -5.96
N ASP A 8 0.28 -2.07 -7.05
CA ASP A 8 1.55 -2.51 -7.60
C ASP A 8 1.33 -2.89 -9.06
N ASP A 9 2.28 -2.59 -9.94
CA ASP A 9 2.16 -2.94 -11.35
C ASP A 9 2.59 -4.38 -11.65
N GLU A 10 3.16 -5.08 -10.69
CA GLU A 10 3.60 -6.47 -10.86
C GLU A 10 2.54 -7.46 -10.35
N GLU A 11 2.02 -8.27 -11.27
CA GLU A 11 0.99 -9.26 -10.91
C GLU A 11 1.51 -10.31 -9.93
N SER A 12 2.79 -10.67 -10.00
CA SER A 12 3.38 -11.64 -9.07
C SER A 12 3.32 -11.15 -7.63
N ILE A 13 3.44 -9.85 -7.41
CA ILE A 13 3.32 -9.25 -6.08
C ILE A 13 1.88 -9.41 -5.57
N HIS A 14 0.90 -9.17 -6.42
CA HIS A 14 -0.51 -9.35 -6.04
C HIS A 14 -0.82 -10.79 -5.68
N MET A 15 -0.30 -11.75 -6.43
CA MET A 15 -0.52 -13.16 -6.15
C MET A 15 0.02 -13.56 -4.78
N LEU A 16 1.25 -13.14 -4.47
CA LEU A 16 1.89 -13.50 -3.21
C LEU A 16 1.25 -12.78 -2.02
N TYR A 17 1.21 -11.46 -2.05
CA TYR A 17 0.80 -10.68 -0.88
C TYR A 17 -0.70 -10.69 -0.65
N ARG A 18 -1.48 -10.78 -1.71
CA ARG A 18 -2.93 -10.91 -1.59
C ARG A 18 -3.30 -12.15 -0.79
N GLN A 19 -2.71 -13.30 -1.15
CA GLN A 19 -2.99 -14.55 -0.44
C GLN A 19 -2.59 -14.45 1.03
N GLU A 20 -1.41 -13.91 1.29
CA GLU A 20 -0.91 -13.78 2.66
C GLU A 20 -1.80 -12.88 3.51
N LEU A 21 -2.29 -11.79 2.95
CA LEU A 21 -3.15 -10.86 3.68
C LEU A 21 -4.57 -11.44 3.85
N GLU A 22 -5.08 -12.12 2.84
CA GLU A 22 -6.39 -12.78 2.96
C GLU A 22 -6.36 -13.88 4.02
N ASP A 23 -5.26 -14.60 4.16
CA ASP A 23 -5.10 -15.60 5.21
C ASP A 23 -5.14 -14.99 6.61
N GLU A 24 -4.80 -13.70 6.72
CA GLU A 24 -4.88 -12.98 8.00
C GLU A 24 -6.28 -12.41 8.27
N GLY A 25 -7.22 -12.63 7.36
CA GLY A 25 -8.60 -12.21 7.55
C GLY A 25 -8.97 -10.88 6.91
N TYR A 26 -8.10 -10.32 6.07
CA TYR A 26 -8.39 -9.07 5.37
C TYR A 26 -9.01 -9.33 4.01
N LYS A 27 -9.80 -8.38 3.52
CA LYS A 27 -10.28 -8.38 2.15
C LYS A 27 -9.34 -7.51 1.33
N VAL A 28 -8.75 -8.07 0.27
CA VAL A 28 -7.75 -7.37 -0.53
C VAL A 28 -8.28 -7.05 -1.92
N HIS A 29 -8.17 -5.79 -2.30
CA HIS A 29 -8.45 -5.33 -3.65
C HIS A 29 -7.14 -4.94 -4.31
N SER A 30 -7.00 -5.28 -5.59
CA SER A 30 -5.76 -5.04 -6.34
C SER A 30 -5.94 -3.92 -7.34
N SER A 31 -4.90 -3.09 -7.49
CA SER A 31 -4.82 -2.10 -8.54
C SER A 31 -3.44 -2.16 -9.18
N LEU A 32 -3.38 -2.07 -10.49
CA LEU A 32 -2.11 -2.13 -11.24
C LEU A 32 -1.57 -0.75 -11.61
N THR A 33 -2.33 0.31 -11.39
CA THR A 33 -1.93 1.68 -11.75
C THR A 33 -2.32 2.65 -10.64
N GLY A 34 -1.61 3.78 -10.58
CA GLY A 34 -1.94 4.84 -9.64
C GLY A 34 -3.29 5.47 -9.91
N THR A 35 -3.62 5.68 -11.18
CA THR A 35 -4.90 6.27 -11.58
C THR A 35 -6.07 5.40 -11.13
N ASP A 36 -5.98 4.10 -11.37
CA ASP A 36 -7.01 3.16 -10.93
C ASP A 36 -7.12 3.13 -9.41
N ALA A 37 -5.98 3.16 -8.72
CA ALA A 37 -5.95 3.19 -7.26
C ALA A 37 -6.71 4.37 -6.69
N LEU A 38 -6.54 5.55 -7.27
CA LEU A 38 -7.22 6.76 -6.80
C LEU A 38 -8.74 6.64 -6.96
N GLN A 39 -9.20 6.04 -8.06
CA GLN A 39 -10.63 5.79 -8.25
C GLN A 39 -11.16 4.82 -7.20
N ILE A 40 -10.43 3.75 -6.93
CA ILE A 40 -10.83 2.75 -5.94
C ILE A 40 -10.90 3.36 -4.54
N VAL A 41 -9.94 4.22 -4.18
CA VAL A 41 -9.96 4.91 -2.88
C VAL A 41 -11.24 5.71 -2.71
N LYS A 42 -11.66 6.42 -3.76
CA LYS A 42 -12.88 7.24 -3.71
C LYS A 42 -14.15 6.40 -3.59
N ILE A 43 -14.21 5.29 -4.33
CA ILE A 43 -15.42 4.47 -4.42
C ILE A 43 -15.55 3.50 -3.26
N MET A 44 -14.45 2.82 -2.90
CA MET A 44 -14.48 1.70 -1.96
C MET A 44 -14.17 2.11 -0.52
N SER A 45 -13.48 3.20 -0.31
CA SER A 45 -13.02 3.65 1.01
C SER A 45 -12.28 2.54 1.76
N PRO A 46 -11.10 2.11 1.27
CA PRO A 46 -10.34 1.06 1.96
C PRO A 46 -9.90 1.50 3.34
N ASP A 47 -9.58 0.55 4.19
CA ASP A 47 -9.10 0.81 5.55
C ASP A 47 -7.58 1.05 5.59
N LEU A 48 -6.87 0.61 4.57
CA LEU A 48 -5.43 0.76 4.45
C LEU A 48 -5.02 0.59 2.99
N VAL A 49 -3.98 1.31 2.56
CA VAL A 49 -3.40 1.19 1.22
C VAL A 49 -1.95 0.74 1.34
N ILE A 50 -1.57 -0.28 0.57
CA ILE A 50 -0.18 -0.67 0.37
C ILE A 50 0.19 -0.19 -1.03
N LEU A 51 1.18 0.69 -1.12
CA LEU A 51 1.47 1.42 -2.34
C LEU A 51 2.92 1.24 -2.77
N ASP A 52 3.12 0.67 -3.95
CA ASP A 52 4.44 0.61 -4.59
C ASP A 52 4.80 2.00 -5.08
N ILE A 53 6.01 2.48 -4.74
CA ILE A 53 6.48 3.79 -5.18
C ILE A 53 7.05 3.79 -6.58
N ASN A 54 7.49 2.66 -7.10
CA ASN A 54 8.13 2.56 -8.41
C ASN A 54 7.19 1.92 -9.44
N MET A 55 6.24 2.70 -9.93
CA MET A 55 5.34 2.25 -10.98
C MET A 55 5.54 3.08 -12.25
N PRO A 56 5.47 2.45 -13.45
CA PRO A 56 5.51 3.20 -14.69
C PRO A 56 4.37 4.20 -14.78
N GLY A 57 4.65 5.35 -15.34
CA GLY A 57 3.64 6.36 -15.64
C GLY A 57 3.35 7.31 -14.49
N MET A 58 2.97 6.80 -13.34
CA MET A 58 2.64 7.66 -12.21
C MET A 58 3.56 7.39 -11.03
N ASN A 59 4.19 8.44 -10.52
CA ASN A 59 5.09 8.36 -9.38
C ASN A 59 4.28 8.03 -8.11
N GLY A 60 4.74 7.03 -7.36
CA GLY A 60 4.07 6.61 -6.13
C GLY A 60 3.93 7.71 -5.09
N ILE A 61 4.87 8.65 -5.04
CA ILE A 61 4.77 9.79 -4.12
C ILE A 61 3.59 10.69 -4.49
N GLU A 62 3.36 10.89 -5.78
CA GLU A 62 2.19 11.66 -6.23
C GLU A 62 0.89 10.97 -5.87
N VAL A 63 0.86 9.65 -6.01
CA VAL A 63 -0.30 8.84 -5.61
C VAL A 63 -0.53 8.96 -4.11
N LEU A 64 0.52 8.90 -3.31
CA LEU A 64 0.44 9.06 -1.86
C LEU A 64 -0.19 10.41 -1.50
N ARG A 65 0.30 11.49 -2.12
CA ARG A 65 -0.22 12.83 -1.87
C ARG A 65 -1.71 12.93 -2.19
N GLU A 66 -2.11 12.38 -3.33
CA GLU A 66 -3.51 12.41 -3.75
C GLU A 66 -4.40 11.59 -2.82
N ILE A 67 -3.92 10.42 -2.37
CA ILE A 67 -4.66 9.60 -1.41
C ILE A 67 -4.87 10.37 -0.11
N LYS A 68 -3.83 11.01 0.40
CA LYS A 68 -3.93 11.78 1.65
C LYS A 68 -4.78 13.03 1.50
N ARG A 69 -4.87 13.57 0.29
CA ARG A 69 -5.77 14.69 0.03
C ARG A 69 -7.23 14.24 0.05
N ILE A 70 -7.51 13.05 -0.49
CA ILE A 70 -8.86 12.47 -0.51
C ILE A 70 -9.29 12.08 0.92
N ASN A 71 -8.38 11.42 1.65
CA ASN A 71 -8.65 10.98 3.01
C ASN A 71 -7.37 11.06 3.85
N PRO A 72 -7.19 12.16 4.62
CA PRO A 72 -5.97 12.35 5.42
C PRO A 72 -5.74 11.29 6.49
N LYS A 73 -6.79 10.60 6.90
CA LYS A 73 -6.71 9.59 7.97
C LYS A 73 -6.45 8.18 7.45
N LEU A 74 -6.48 7.98 6.14
CA LEU A 74 -6.27 6.66 5.55
C LEU A 74 -4.79 6.26 5.70
N PRO A 75 -4.50 5.15 6.40
CA PRO A 75 -3.10 4.70 6.52
C PRO A 75 -2.57 4.23 5.18
N VAL A 76 -1.35 4.66 4.84
CA VAL A 76 -0.67 4.26 3.62
C VAL A 76 0.69 3.69 3.98
N VAL A 77 0.94 2.44 3.58
CA VAL A 77 2.23 1.78 3.70
C VAL A 77 2.91 1.86 2.35
N LEU A 78 4.08 2.49 2.29
CA LEU A 78 4.88 2.50 1.07
C LEU A 78 5.66 1.19 0.98
N PHE A 79 5.75 0.65 -0.23
CA PHE A 79 6.29 -0.68 -0.47
C PHE A 79 7.25 -0.61 -1.67
N SER A 80 8.52 -0.96 -1.46
CA SER A 80 9.55 -0.81 -2.49
C SER A 80 10.61 -1.88 -2.40
N ALA A 81 11.22 -2.20 -3.54
CA ALA A 81 12.39 -3.07 -3.58
C ALA A 81 13.67 -2.36 -3.10
N TYR A 82 13.63 -1.05 -2.89
CA TYR A 82 14.82 -0.24 -2.62
C TYR A 82 14.83 0.33 -1.20
N HIS A 83 15.98 0.21 -0.52
CA HIS A 83 16.19 0.76 0.82
C HIS A 83 16.45 2.26 0.81
N GLU A 84 17.03 2.78 -0.25
CA GLU A 84 17.51 4.17 -0.31
C GLU A 84 16.41 5.22 -0.18
N PHE A 85 15.17 4.85 -0.44
CA PHE A 85 14.04 5.77 -0.32
C PHE A 85 13.51 5.90 1.10
N LYS A 86 13.95 5.06 2.01
CA LYS A 86 13.36 4.99 3.34
C LYS A 86 13.52 6.28 4.14
N GLN A 87 14.70 6.88 4.12
CA GLN A 87 14.95 8.12 4.86
C GLN A 87 14.19 9.30 4.27
N ASP A 88 14.25 9.43 2.93
CA ASP A 88 13.58 10.53 2.25
C ASP A 88 12.06 10.47 2.46
N LEU A 89 11.50 9.28 2.44
CA LEU A 89 10.06 9.08 2.54
C LEU A 89 9.54 9.13 3.96
N SER A 90 10.41 8.99 4.96
CA SER A 90 10.00 9.10 6.36
C SER A 90 9.52 10.51 6.72
N THR A 91 9.89 11.50 5.92
CA THR A 91 9.44 12.89 6.09
C THR A 91 8.11 13.17 5.40
N TRP A 92 7.58 12.21 4.64
CA TRP A 92 6.34 12.35 3.87
C TRP A 92 5.14 11.84 4.67
N ALA A 93 3.98 11.86 4.05
CA ALA A 93 2.72 11.51 4.69
C ALA A 93 2.45 10.01 4.81
N SER A 94 3.44 9.15 4.52
CA SER A 94 3.26 7.71 4.68
C SER A 94 3.28 7.31 6.14
N ASP A 95 2.51 6.27 6.47
CA ASP A 95 2.43 5.75 7.83
C ASP A 95 3.48 4.68 8.11
N ASP A 96 4.03 4.06 7.08
CA ASP A 96 5.14 3.12 7.20
C ASP A 96 5.80 2.93 5.84
N TYR A 97 7.01 2.38 5.86
CA TYR A 97 7.79 2.08 4.66
C TYR A 97 8.36 0.68 4.80
N ILE A 98 8.01 -0.21 3.88
CA ILE A 98 8.42 -1.61 3.92
C ILE A 98 9.21 -1.93 2.65
N VAL A 99 10.35 -2.59 2.81
CA VAL A 99 11.13 -3.09 1.69
C VAL A 99 10.57 -4.45 1.26
N LYS A 100 10.34 -4.62 -0.04
CA LYS A 100 9.84 -5.88 -0.60
C LYS A 100 10.83 -7.01 -0.32
N SER A 101 10.32 -8.15 0.17
CA SER A 101 11.13 -9.34 0.41
C SER A 101 10.24 -10.58 0.35
N SER A 102 10.89 -11.75 0.35
CA SER A 102 10.16 -13.02 0.41
C SER A 102 9.55 -13.27 1.79
N ASP A 103 10.03 -12.57 2.82
CA ASP A 103 9.46 -12.64 4.16
C ASP A 103 8.29 -11.67 4.26
N THR A 104 7.08 -12.21 4.27
CA THR A 104 5.86 -11.41 4.32
C THR A 104 5.49 -10.96 5.73
N ASN A 105 6.20 -11.44 6.76
CA ASN A 105 5.86 -11.14 8.15
C ASN A 105 6.03 -9.67 8.52
N VAL A 106 7.00 -8.99 7.93
CA VAL A 106 7.23 -7.56 8.18
C VAL A 106 6.01 -6.76 7.70
N LEU A 107 5.54 -7.05 6.49
CA LEU A 107 4.37 -6.36 5.94
C LEU A 107 3.11 -6.68 6.75
N LYS A 108 2.90 -7.95 7.07
CA LYS A 108 1.73 -8.37 7.85
C LYS A 108 1.71 -7.71 9.23
N GLY A 109 2.88 -7.60 9.86
CA GLY A 109 3.01 -6.93 11.16
C GLY A 109 2.66 -5.44 11.08
N ALA A 110 3.15 -4.75 10.06
CA ALA A 110 2.86 -3.32 9.86
C ALA A 110 1.36 -3.10 9.62
N VAL A 111 0.75 -3.92 8.77
CA VAL A 111 -0.67 -3.85 8.47
C VAL A 111 -1.49 -4.06 9.74
N HIS A 112 -1.16 -5.11 10.50
CA HIS A 112 -1.88 -5.42 11.73
C HIS A 112 -1.80 -4.27 12.72
N GLN A 113 -0.61 -3.70 12.91
CA GLN A 113 -0.40 -2.59 13.82
C GLN A 113 -1.23 -1.36 13.44
N LEU A 114 -1.22 -1.00 12.16
CA LEU A 114 -1.95 0.18 11.69
C LEU A 114 -3.46 0.00 11.76
N LEU A 115 -3.95 -1.20 11.48
CA LEU A 115 -5.40 -1.48 11.51
C LEU A 115 -5.95 -1.74 12.91
N SER A 116 -5.08 -1.94 13.90
CA SER A 116 -5.48 -2.17 15.28
C SER A 116 -5.65 -0.88 16.09
N LYS A 117 -5.29 0.25 15.50
CA LYS A 117 -5.41 1.54 16.19
C LYS A 117 -6.84 2.05 16.22
#